data_efc945190594020e13351977d09b5b95
#
_entry.id   efc945190594020e13351977d09b5b95
#
_cell.length_a   1.000
_cell.length_b   1.000
_cell.length_c   1.000
_cell.angle_alpha   90.00
_cell.angle_beta   90.00
_cell.angle_gamma   90.00
#
_symmetry.space_group_name_H-M   'P 1'
#
loop_
_entity.id
_entity.type
_entity.pdbx_description
1 polymer ?
#
loop_
_entity_poly.entity_id
_entity_poly.type
_entity_poly.pdbx_seq_one_letter_code
_entity_poly.pdbx_strand_id
1 'polypeptide(L)'
;MLKTTLFALVAAAVAVAMVASAQAKSSGLTGEVGPGYSIEVQKAGKDLKTIKAGTYKIKVEDKASIHNFHLTGPGLNKKTGISFKGETTWTIKLKPGRYTYQCDPHAALGMKGQFKVTA
;
A
#
# COMPACT_ATOMS: atom_id res chain seq x y z
N MET A 1 -27.83 -49.49 -53.18
CA MET A 1 -26.69 -48.56 -53.09
C MET A 1 -26.95 -47.65 -51.91
N LEU A 2 -26.33 -47.97 -50.76
CA LEU A 2 -26.36 -47.09 -49.58
C LEU A 2 -25.22 -46.08 -49.69
N LYS A 3 -25.56 -44.82 -49.84
CA LYS A 3 -24.60 -43.71 -49.67
C LYS A 3 -24.49 -43.35 -48.19
N THR A 4 -23.44 -43.82 -47.58
CA THR A 4 -23.07 -43.43 -46.25
C THR A 4 -22.43 -42.02 -46.29
N THR A 5 -23.16 -41.03 -45.89
CA THR A 5 -22.63 -39.67 -45.66
C THR A 5 -21.92 -39.63 -44.31
N LEU A 6 -20.62 -39.54 -44.37
CA LEU A 6 -19.78 -39.32 -43.18
C LEU A 6 -19.95 -37.85 -42.75
N PHE A 7 -20.62 -37.62 -41.64
CA PHE A 7 -20.59 -36.32 -40.98
C PHE A 7 -19.29 -36.22 -40.18
N ALA A 8 -18.37 -35.43 -40.69
CA ALA A 8 -17.21 -35.05 -39.91
C ALA A 8 -17.63 -34.00 -38.89
N LEU A 9 -17.69 -34.41 -37.63
CA LEU A 9 -17.80 -33.47 -36.51
C LEU A 9 -16.47 -32.74 -36.40
N VAL A 10 -16.45 -31.49 -36.82
CA VAL A 10 -15.37 -30.57 -36.48
C VAL A 10 -15.62 -30.10 -35.06
N ALA A 11 -14.95 -30.71 -34.10
CA ALA A 11 -14.89 -30.20 -32.75
C ALA A 11 -14.01 -28.96 -32.76
N ALA A 12 -14.62 -27.80 -32.79
CA ALA A 12 -13.91 -26.54 -32.56
C ALA A 12 -13.52 -26.51 -31.08
N ALA A 13 -12.26 -26.80 -30.76
CA ALA A 13 -11.70 -26.59 -29.46
C ALA A 13 -11.58 -25.08 -29.27
N VAL A 14 -12.53 -24.49 -28.53
CA VAL A 14 -12.41 -23.11 -28.07
C VAL A 14 -11.34 -23.11 -26.94
N ALA A 15 -10.13 -22.77 -27.32
CA ALA A 15 -9.10 -22.49 -26.32
C ALA A 15 -9.49 -21.18 -25.63
N VAL A 16 -10.13 -21.29 -24.47
CA VAL A 16 -10.30 -20.16 -23.57
C VAL A 16 -8.92 -19.84 -23.01
N ALA A 17 -8.23 -18.90 -23.64
CA ALA A 17 -7.04 -18.32 -23.04
C ALA A 17 -7.48 -17.60 -21.77
N MET A 18 -7.30 -18.24 -20.63
CA MET A 18 -7.37 -17.55 -19.35
C MET A 18 -6.20 -16.57 -19.32
N VAL A 19 -6.49 -15.33 -19.65
CA VAL A 19 -5.59 -14.23 -19.31
C VAL A 19 -5.65 -14.13 -17.80
N ALA A 20 -4.72 -14.77 -17.11
CA ALA A 20 -4.46 -14.45 -15.72
C ALA A 20 -4.03 -12.98 -15.72
N SER A 21 -4.96 -12.08 -15.43
CA SER A 21 -4.59 -10.73 -15.10
C SER A 21 -3.70 -10.84 -13.85
N ALA A 22 -2.40 -10.71 -14.05
CA ALA A 22 -1.49 -10.47 -12.95
C ALA A 22 -1.96 -9.16 -12.32
N GLN A 23 -2.82 -9.26 -11.31
CA GLN A 23 -3.01 -8.14 -10.42
C GLN A 23 -1.62 -7.84 -9.87
N ALA A 24 -1.03 -6.74 -10.34
CA ALA A 24 0.11 -6.17 -9.68
C ALA A 24 -0.29 -6.13 -8.20
N LYS A 25 0.38 -6.94 -7.36
CA LYS A 25 0.20 -6.89 -5.92
C LYS A 25 0.31 -5.42 -5.59
N SER A 26 -0.76 -4.82 -5.10
CA SER A 26 -0.74 -3.42 -4.78
C SER A 26 0.47 -3.22 -3.86
N SER A 27 1.46 -2.46 -4.31
CA SER A 27 2.61 -2.08 -3.52
C SER A 27 2.18 -1.09 -2.42
N GLY A 28 0.97 -1.31 -1.90
CA GLY A 28 0.32 -0.47 -0.92
C GLY A 28 1.03 -0.52 0.42
N LEU A 29 1.24 0.65 0.95
CA LEU A 29 1.70 0.83 2.32
C LEU A 29 0.49 1.11 3.22
N THR A 30 0.61 0.77 4.48
CA THR A 30 -0.33 1.16 5.51
C THR A 30 0.40 1.95 6.59
N GLY A 31 -0.08 3.16 6.89
CA GLY A 31 0.31 3.91 8.05
C GLY A 31 -0.80 3.84 9.08
N GLU A 32 -0.50 3.45 10.30
CA GLU A 32 -1.48 3.32 11.37
C GLU A 32 -1.04 4.10 12.60
N VAL A 33 -1.96 4.85 13.18
CA VAL A 33 -1.73 5.57 14.42
C VAL A 33 -2.87 5.36 15.40
N GLY A 34 -2.55 5.04 16.63
CA GLY A 34 -3.50 4.74 17.69
C GLY A 34 -4.15 3.36 17.57
N PRO A 35 -5.21 3.08 18.39
CA PRO A 35 -5.85 4.00 19.36
C PRO A 35 -5.00 4.33 20.59
N GLY A 36 -4.05 3.49 20.95
CA GLY A 36 -3.06 3.76 21.99
C GLY A 36 -1.92 4.65 21.49
N TYR A 37 -0.83 4.70 22.24
CA TYR A 37 0.36 5.48 21.88
C TYR A 37 1.28 4.69 20.95
N SER A 38 0.74 4.22 19.82
CA SER A 38 1.46 3.46 18.81
C SER A 38 1.32 4.09 17.43
N ILE A 39 2.38 3.99 16.65
CA ILE A 39 2.42 4.42 15.25
C ILE A 39 3.31 3.48 14.46
N GLU A 40 2.89 3.11 13.28
CA GLU A 40 3.66 2.19 12.44
C GLU A 40 3.39 2.43 10.94
N VAL A 41 4.36 2.05 10.13
CA VAL A 41 4.22 1.90 8.69
C VAL A 41 4.50 0.47 8.31
N GLN A 42 3.59 -0.15 7.59
CA GLN A 42 3.67 -1.55 7.19
C GLN A 42 3.59 -1.71 5.68
N LYS A 43 4.20 -2.78 5.21
CA LYS A 43 4.01 -3.31 3.87
C LYS A 43 3.67 -4.80 3.98
N ALA A 44 2.54 -5.19 3.38
CA ALA A 44 2.06 -6.57 3.46
C ALA A 44 1.98 -7.11 4.90
N GLY A 45 1.53 -6.28 5.85
CA GLY A 45 1.34 -6.65 7.25
C GLY A 45 2.63 -6.72 8.08
N LYS A 46 3.77 -6.30 7.53
CA LYS A 46 5.07 -6.30 8.22
C LYS A 46 5.61 -4.89 8.34
N ASP A 47 6.28 -4.60 9.44
CA ASP A 47 6.95 -3.32 9.65
C ASP A 47 7.90 -3.01 8.50
N LEU A 48 7.75 -1.82 7.94
CA LEU A 48 8.58 -1.35 6.87
C LEU A 48 9.93 -0.88 7.42
N LYS A 49 11.01 -1.53 6.99
CA LYS A 49 12.38 -1.13 7.32
C LYS A 49 13.08 -0.47 6.14
N THR A 50 12.92 -1.07 4.95
CA THR A 50 13.57 -0.64 3.72
C THR A 50 12.63 -0.85 2.54
N ILE A 51 12.63 0.08 1.61
CA ILE A 51 11.84 0.01 0.38
C ILE A 51 12.60 0.70 -0.76
N LYS A 52 12.38 0.25 -1.98
CA LYS A 52 12.94 0.92 -3.16
C LYS A 52 12.26 2.25 -3.46
N ALA A 53 13.01 3.19 -4.01
CA ALA A 53 12.44 4.43 -4.53
C ALA A 53 11.33 4.16 -5.56
N GLY A 54 10.31 4.97 -5.56
CA GLY A 54 9.18 4.83 -6.47
C GLY A 54 7.93 5.53 -5.96
N THR A 55 6.86 5.36 -6.71
CA THR A 55 5.54 5.90 -6.34
C THR A 55 4.72 4.83 -5.66
N TYR A 56 4.18 5.16 -4.50
CA TYR A 56 3.40 4.25 -3.66
C TYR A 56 2.10 4.91 -3.21
N LYS A 57 1.10 4.07 -2.97
CA LYS A 57 -0.08 4.49 -2.21
C LYS A 57 0.10 4.08 -0.76
N ILE A 58 -0.16 4.99 0.14
CA ILE A 58 -0.20 4.72 1.58
C ILE A 58 -1.60 5.00 2.10
N LYS A 59 -2.23 3.98 2.67
CA LYS A 59 -3.49 4.13 3.39
C LYS A 59 -3.15 4.48 4.83
N VAL A 60 -3.57 5.66 5.26
CA VAL A 60 -3.36 6.15 6.61
C VAL A 60 -4.62 5.93 7.43
N GLU A 61 -4.50 5.18 8.50
CA GLU A 61 -5.57 4.89 9.46
C GLU A 61 -5.27 5.57 10.79
N ASP A 62 -6.05 6.58 11.12
CA ASP A 62 -6.01 7.24 12.43
C ASP A 62 -7.18 6.75 13.28
N LYS A 63 -6.86 6.05 14.35
CA LYS A 63 -7.84 5.36 15.20
C LYS A 63 -8.29 6.18 16.42
N ALA A 64 -7.77 7.38 16.59
CA ALA A 64 -8.13 8.23 17.71
C ALA A 64 -7.98 9.72 17.37
N SER A 65 -8.88 10.54 17.89
CA SER A 65 -8.91 11.99 17.65
C SER A 65 -7.88 12.80 18.46
N ILE A 66 -6.91 12.14 19.07
CA ILE A 66 -5.82 12.76 19.86
C ILE A 66 -4.45 12.59 19.21
N HIS A 67 -4.39 11.96 18.06
CA HIS A 67 -3.17 11.69 17.31
C HIS A 67 -3.22 12.32 15.93
N ASN A 68 -2.08 12.38 15.27
CA ASN A 68 -1.99 12.57 13.83
C ASN A 68 -0.94 11.64 13.24
N PHE A 69 -0.96 11.52 11.93
CA PHE A 69 0.06 10.79 11.18
C PHE A 69 0.83 11.80 10.32
N HIS A 70 2.10 12.00 10.63
CA HIS A 70 2.96 12.95 9.95
C HIS A 70 4.16 12.22 9.33
N LEU A 71 4.21 12.21 8.01
CA LEU A 71 5.27 11.56 7.23
C LEU A 71 6.16 12.60 6.57
N THR A 72 7.45 12.55 6.88
CA THR A 72 8.45 13.48 6.34
C THR A 72 9.66 12.75 5.79
N GLY A 73 10.29 13.32 4.80
CA GLY A 73 11.51 12.82 4.20
C GLY A 73 11.87 13.61 2.95
N PRO A 74 12.83 13.14 2.13
CA PRO A 74 13.21 13.83 0.91
C PRO A 74 12.02 14.12 -0.01
N GLY A 75 11.71 15.41 -0.19
CA GLY A 75 10.60 15.87 -1.05
C GLY A 75 9.20 15.56 -0.56
N LEU A 76 9.03 15.16 0.71
CA LEU A 76 7.74 14.77 1.27
C LEU A 76 7.51 15.38 2.66
N ASN A 77 6.34 15.98 2.84
CA ASN A 77 5.84 16.45 4.13
C ASN A 77 4.31 16.41 4.08
N LYS A 78 3.75 15.32 4.56
CA LYS A 78 2.30 15.12 4.61
C LYS A 78 1.85 14.73 6.01
N LYS A 79 0.74 15.30 6.44
CA LYS A 79 0.16 15.02 7.75
C LYS A 79 -1.35 15.05 7.74
N THR A 80 -1.94 14.28 8.62
CA THR A 80 -3.34 14.42 9.01
C THR A 80 -3.51 15.47 10.10
N GLY A 81 -4.71 15.99 10.25
CA GLY A 81 -5.02 16.88 11.40
C GLY A 81 -5.08 16.08 12.70
N ILE A 82 -4.79 16.73 13.83
CA ILE A 82 -4.80 16.07 15.16
C ILE A 82 -6.21 15.59 15.54
N SER A 83 -7.25 16.31 15.14
CA SER A 83 -8.64 15.90 15.39
C SER A 83 -9.20 14.90 14.38
N PHE A 84 -8.44 14.58 13.36
CA PHE A 84 -8.86 13.61 12.34
C PHE A 84 -8.92 12.21 12.93
N LYS A 85 -10.00 11.50 12.65
CA LYS A 85 -10.15 10.08 12.95
C LYS A 85 -10.79 9.42 11.75
N GLY A 86 -10.18 8.37 11.23
CA GLY A 86 -10.65 7.65 10.05
C GLY A 86 -9.51 7.25 9.12
N GLU A 87 -9.82 7.12 7.86
CA GLU A 87 -8.88 6.68 6.84
C GLU A 87 -8.71 7.74 5.75
N THR A 88 -7.50 7.87 5.24
CA THR A 88 -7.19 8.62 4.03
C THR A 88 -6.07 7.91 3.28
N THR A 89 -6.05 8.07 1.96
CA THR A 89 -5.00 7.46 1.12
C THR A 89 -4.23 8.56 0.41
N TRP A 90 -2.91 8.49 0.52
CA TRP A 90 -2.01 9.37 -0.20
C TRP A 90 -1.25 8.61 -1.28
N THR A 91 -1.06 9.26 -2.42
CA THR A 91 -0.07 8.83 -3.40
C THR A 91 1.21 9.59 -3.13
N ILE A 92 2.29 8.88 -2.83
CA ILE A 92 3.56 9.46 -2.41
C ILE A 92 4.69 9.01 -3.34
N LYS A 93 5.60 9.92 -3.64
CA LYS A 93 6.83 9.61 -4.36
C LYS A 93 7.98 9.54 -3.36
N LEU A 94 8.51 8.34 -3.20
CA LEU A 94 9.64 8.09 -2.31
C LEU A 94 10.95 8.18 -3.09
N LYS A 95 11.84 9.04 -2.62
CA LYS A 95 13.21 9.22 -3.12
C LYS A 95 14.19 8.53 -2.17
N PRO A 96 15.40 8.15 -2.63
CA PRO A 96 16.42 7.61 -1.73
C PRO A 96 16.66 8.52 -0.52
N GLY A 97 16.73 7.92 0.65
CA GLY A 97 16.95 8.63 1.90
C GLY A 97 16.13 8.07 3.06
N ARG A 98 16.16 8.76 4.17
CA ARG A 98 15.46 8.36 5.38
C ARG A 98 14.15 9.12 5.52
N TYR A 99 13.10 8.38 5.85
CA TYR A 99 11.78 8.91 6.13
C TYR A 99 11.42 8.68 7.59
N THR A 100 10.79 9.67 8.16
CA THR A 100 10.29 9.63 9.54
C THR A 100 8.79 9.77 9.54
N TYR A 101 8.12 8.97 10.34
CA TYR A 101 6.69 9.12 10.62
C TYR A 101 6.50 9.30 12.12
N GLN A 102 5.60 10.19 12.50
CA GLN A 102 5.36 10.50 13.89
C GLN A 102 3.94 11.02 14.13
N CYS A 103 3.51 10.93 15.38
CA CYS A 103 2.40 11.70 15.91
C CYS A 103 2.98 12.96 16.56
N ASP A 104 2.68 14.13 16.01
CA ASP A 104 3.32 15.37 16.46
C ASP A 104 3.14 15.66 17.97
N PRO A 105 1.92 15.57 18.54
CA PRO A 105 1.75 15.84 19.97
C PRO A 105 2.43 14.80 20.88
N HIS A 106 2.75 13.59 20.37
CA HIS A 106 3.30 12.51 21.20
C HIS A 106 4.65 11.98 20.71
N ALA A 107 5.31 12.66 19.78
CA ALA A 107 6.62 12.24 19.27
C ALA A 107 7.65 12.14 20.41
N ALA A 108 7.63 13.08 21.34
CA ALA A 108 8.52 13.07 22.52
C ALA A 108 8.26 11.90 23.47
N LEU A 109 7.09 11.25 23.37
CA LEU A 109 6.73 10.05 24.13
C LEU A 109 7.04 8.75 23.38
N GLY A 110 7.70 8.83 22.23
CA GLY A 110 8.10 7.68 21.43
C GLY A 110 7.15 7.29 20.30
N MET A 111 6.09 8.07 20.04
CA MET A 111 5.22 7.85 18.86
C MET A 111 5.90 8.32 17.58
N LYS A 112 6.92 7.63 17.17
CA LYS A 112 7.70 7.89 15.94
C LYS A 112 8.41 6.64 15.47
N GLY A 113 8.68 6.59 14.18
CA GLY A 113 9.48 5.55 13.55
C GLY A 113 10.12 6.03 12.27
N GLN A 114 10.90 5.17 11.66
CA GLN A 114 11.67 5.48 10.45
C GLN A 114 11.73 4.30 9.51
N PHE A 115 11.87 4.59 8.22
CA PHE A 115 12.27 3.61 7.23
C PHE A 115 13.25 4.23 6.24
N LYS A 116 13.99 3.38 5.54
CA LYS A 116 14.98 3.79 4.54
C LYS A 116 14.47 3.50 3.13
N VAL A 117 14.62 4.47 2.25
CA VAL A 117 14.37 4.32 0.82
C VAL A 117 15.71 4.18 0.10
N THR A 118 15.83 3.13 -0.71
CA THR A 118 17.02 2.83 -1.52
C THR A 118 16.74 3.13 -2.99
N ALA A 119 17.81 3.32 -3.73
CA ALA A 119 17.72 3.53 -5.18
C ALA A 119 17.12 2.32 -5.92
#